data_363d0372eeb0f4f32d4d747bc1a161d8
#
_entry.id   363d0372eeb0f4f32d4d747bc1a161d8
#
_cell.length_a   1.000
_cell.length_b   1.000
_cell.length_c   1.000
_cell.angle_alpha   90.00
_cell.angle_beta   90.00
_cell.angle_gamma   90.00
#
_symmetry.space_group_name_H-M   'P 1'
#
loop_
_entity.id
_entity.type
_entity.pdbx_description
1 polymer ?
#
loop_
_entity_poly.entity_id
_entity_poly.type
_entity_poly.pdbx_seq_one_letter_code
_entity_poly.pdbx_strand_id
1 'polypeptide(L)'
;MLGSNGASAPCEAGLWARVLYNILKNCIVGASVLLAANGCAGGGVNDDAEFGGAPGAGGTFGNGGSSPDRAGRASGGKASSAGNGSGAQAGSTGKAGSGPGPGVAGSGSGTSMAGSGSATGGSPGTAGAPAGSGGKLGGGGDGPEFVGNITTGSMNGMDQGTRKYATYWDQVTPENAGKWGSVQSNAGSAFNWTALDAIYDYAQKNQLIFKQHTFVWGSQQPGGTINSEAVQKWMSAFCTRYPNTKLIDVVNEPPPHTKPNYDGNIGGGTDGDWKWIANSFIWARAACPDAVLILNDFNNIEWQNDSTHFIDIVKKVQAAGGPIDAIGAQAHDLDNGSISLATVTKLLGNLNSQTGLPVYITEMDIDTSDDARQLSLYKQYFPLFMSTSYVKGITIWGWIYGQTWASAPNSGLIRSGTPRPAMTYLMEQLGRPAP
;
A
#
# COMPACT_ATOMS: atom_id res chain seq x y z
N MET A 1 -45.49 25.39 45.28
CA MET A 1 -45.45 24.21 44.41
C MET A 1 -44.33 24.45 43.42
N LEU A 2 -43.19 23.84 43.73
CA LEU A 2 -41.96 23.96 42.98
C LEU A 2 -41.81 22.68 42.13
N GLY A 3 -41.77 22.83 40.83
CA GLY A 3 -41.48 21.75 39.86
C GLY A 3 -40.05 21.89 39.37
N SER A 4 -39.18 20.98 39.74
CA SER A 4 -37.79 20.86 39.29
C SER A 4 -37.72 20.03 38.03
N ASN A 5 -37.30 20.64 36.91
CA ASN A 5 -36.90 19.92 35.71
C ASN A 5 -35.41 19.63 35.77
N GLY A 6 -35.07 18.37 36.01
CA GLY A 6 -33.73 17.85 35.86
C GLY A 6 -33.45 17.45 34.42
N ALA A 7 -32.56 18.17 33.76
CA ALA A 7 -31.99 17.76 32.46
C ALA A 7 -30.79 16.85 32.74
N SER A 8 -30.90 15.59 32.34
CA SER A 8 -29.82 14.61 32.35
C SER A 8 -28.93 14.83 31.11
N ALA A 9 -27.67 15.09 31.36
CA ALA A 9 -26.61 15.13 30.35
C ALA A 9 -26.32 13.71 29.78
N PRO A 10 -26.05 13.54 28.49
CA PRO A 10 -25.69 12.25 27.94
C PRO A 10 -24.23 11.91 28.24
N CYS A 11 -24.05 10.66 28.58
CA CYS A 11 -22.87 9.99 29.07
C CYS A 11 -21.70 10.05 28.08
N GLU A 12 -20.54 10.56 28.51
CA GLU A 12 -19.25 10.61 27.75
C GLU A 12 -18.57 9.24 27.53
N ALA A 13 -19.21 8.14 27.88
CA ALA A 13 -18.67 6.79 27.77
C ALA A 13 -18.43 6.32 26.31
N GLY A 14 -19.03 6.96 25.32
CA GLY A 14 -18.91 6.58 23.91
C GLY A 14 -17.61 7.02 23.22
N LEU A 15 -16.97 8.08 23.70
CA LEU A 15 -15.77 8.65 23.07
C LEU A 15 -14.51 7.85 23.41
N TRP A 16 -14.38 7.40 24.64
CA TRP A 16 -13.23 6.61 25.10
C TRP A 16 -13.22 5.17 24.57
N ALA A 17 -14.38 4.58 24.37
CA ALA A 17 -14.49 3.24 23.76
C ALA A 17 -14.01 3.21 22.29
N ARG A 18 -14.19 4.32 21.57
CA ARG A 18 -13.74 4.45 20.18
C ARG A 18 -12.24 4.71 20.03
N VAL A 19 -11.67 5.49 20.96
CA VAL A 19 -10.21 5.71 21.00
C VAL A 19 -9.48 4.40 21.35
N LEU A 20 -10.02 3.60 22.27
CA LEU A 20 -9.47 2.28 22.58
C LEU A 20 -9.62 1.28 21.42
N TYR A 21 -10.72 1.31 20.68
CA TYR A 21 -10.94 0.44 19.53
C TYR A 21 -9.94 0.73 18.41
N ASN A 22 -9.67 1.99 18.11
CA ASN A 22 -8.68 2.37 17.10
C ASN A 22 -7.23 2.11 17.54
N ILE A 23 -6.94 2.27 18.85
CA ILE A 23 -5.62 1.92 19.42
C ILE A 23 -5.41 0.40 19.39
N LEU A 24 -6.43 -0.41 19.71
CA LEU A 24 -6.38 -1.86 19.62
C LEU A 24 -6.32 -2.36 18.17
N LYS A 25 -7.01 -1.71 17.24
CA LYS A 25 -6.96 -2.00 15.81
C LYS A 25 -5.52 -1.86 15.27
N ASN A 26 -4.77 -0.89 15.75
CA ASN A 26 -3.38 -0.64 15.33
C ASN A 26 -2.32 -1.47 16.09
N CYS A 27 -2.64 -2.00 17.30
CA CYS A 27 -1.70 -2.83 18.08
C CYS A 27 -1.68 -4.31 17.67
N ILE A 28 -2.69 -4.82 16.96
CA ILE A 28 -2.80 -6.24 16.59
C ILE A 28 -1.90 -6.61 15.37
N VAL A 29 -1.46 -5.65 14.58
CA VAL A 29 -0.61 -5.90 13.40
C VAL A 29 0.85 -6.30 13.77
N GLY A 30 1.26 -6.12 15.05
CA GLY A 30 2.61 -6.44 15.53
C GLY A 30 2.80 -7.80 16.25
N ALA A 31 1.73 -8.58 16.49
CA ALA A 31 1.78 -9.70 17.43
C ALA A 31 1.53 -11.10 16.84
N SER A 32 1.65 -11.31 15.56
CA SER A 32 1.42 -12.63 14.92
C SER A 32 2.67 -13.42 14.55
N VAL A 33 3.77 -13.24 15.27
CA VAL A 33 4.90 -14.21 15.21
C VAL A 33 5.44 -14.38 16.62
N LEU A 34 4.94 -15.36 17.37
CA LEU A 34 5.58 -16.17 18.42
C LEU A 34 4.54 -16.65 19.44
N LEU A 35 3.86 -17.74 19.17
CA LEU A 35 3.30 -18.64 20.21
C LEU A 35 3.13 -20.04 19.62
N ALA A 36 4.23 -20.76 19.57
CA ALA A 36 4.26 -22.20 19.58
C ALA A 36 5.26 -22.62 20.66
N ALA A 37 4.77 -23.31 21.66
CA ALA A 37 5.44 -24.00 22.75
C ALA A 37 5.22 -23.35 24.12
N ASN A 38 4.22 -23.86 24.85
CA ASN A 38 4.43 -24.51 26.14
C ASN A 38 3.11 -25.06 26.63
N GLY A 39 3.02 -26.38 26.62
CA GLY A 39 1.97 -27.13 27.31
C GLY A 39 2.24 -27.17 28.80
N CYS A 40 1.17 -27.14 29.60
CA CYS A 40 1.15 -27.73 30.92
C CYS A 40 -0.21 -28.38 31.17
N ALA A 41 -0.11 -29.59 31.68
CA ALA A 41 -1.12 -30.56 31.95
C ALA A 41 -2.03 -30.21 33.14
N GLY A 42 -3.21 -30.81 33.18
CA GLY A 42 -3.98 -31.01 34.42
C GLY A 42 -5.41 -31.40 34.20
N GLY A 43 -5.70 -32.73 34.29
CA GLY A 43 -6.82 -33.37 34.99
C GLY A 43 -8.21 -33.26 34.33
N GLY A 44 -8.73 -34.24 33.69
CA GLY A 44 -9.37 -35.46 34.13
C GLY A 44 -10.87 -35.28 34.27
N VAL A 45 -11.67 -35.99 33.53
CA VAL A 45 -12.62 -37.10 33.86
C VAL A 45 -13.44 -37.52 32.64
N ASN A 46 -13.59 -38.83 32.56
CA ASN A 46 -14.32 -39.72 31.68
C ASN A 46 -15.68 -39.24 31.10
N ASP A 47 -16.03 -39.74 29.88
CA ASP A 47 -16.87 -40.93 29.69
C ASP A 47 -17.01 -41.29 28.20
N ASP A 48 -16.88 -42.57 28.02
CA ASP A 48 -17.14 -43.52 26.96
C ASP A 48 -18.05 -43.18 25.75
N ALA A 49 -17.61 -43.60 24.57
CA ALA A 49 -18.33 -44.53 23.70
C ALA A 49 -17.57 -44.91 22.41
N GLU A 50 -17.43 -46.19 22.26
CA GLU A 50 -16.88 -47.08 21.25
C GLU A 50 -17.35 -46.92 19.78
N PHE A 51 -16.52 -47.53 18.96
CA PHE A 51 -16.61 -48.28 17.69
C PHE A 51 -15.82 -47.59 16.57
N GLY A 52 -14.81 -48.16 15.98
CA GLY A 52 -14.44 -49.50 15.61
C GLY A 52 -13.75 -49.40 14.25
N GLY A 53 -12.59 -50.08 14.12
CA GLY A 53 -12.15 -50.59 12.82
C GLY A 53 -10.87 -50.04 12.21
N ALA A 54 -9.73 -50.65 12.53
CA ALA A 54 -8.48 -50.67 11.76
C ALA A 54 -8.61 -51.74 10.62
N PRO A 55 -7.60 -52.06 9.77
CA PRO A 55 -6.14 -51.93 9.96
C PRO A 55 -5.30 -51.66 8.65
N GLY A 56 -4.00 -51.44 8.85
CA GLY A 56 -2.98 -52.11 8.04
C GLY A 56 -1.81 -51.31 7.55
N ALA A 57 -0.69 -51.53 8.17
CA ALA A 57 0.66 -51.89 7.74
C ALA A 57 1.43 -50.83 6.91
N GLY A 58 2.66 -50.51 7.12
CA GLY A 58 3.80 -51.10 7.83
C GLY A 58 5.06 -50.52 7.21
N GLY A 59 6.14 -50.32 7.98
CA GLY A 59 7.45 -50.00 7.41
C GLY A 59 8.38 -49.21 8.33
N THR A 60 9.06 -49.94 9.16
CA THR A 60 10.18 -49.61 10.06
C THR A 60 11.48 -49.34 9.31
N PHE A 61 12.37 -48.59 9.97
CA PHE A 61 13.83 -48.69 10.18
C PHE A 61 14.35 -47.25 10.44
N GLY A 62 15.09 -46.87 11.45
CA GLY A 62 15.91 -47.57 12.39
C GLY A 62 17.08 -46.64 12.75
N ASN A 63 17.18 -46.32 14.01
CA ASN A 63 18.34 -46.20 14.91
C ASN A 63 19.57 -45.32 14.60
N GLY A 64 19.97 -44.64 15.69
CA GLY A 64 21.32 -44.48 16.24
C GLY A 64 21.65 -42.99 16.47
N GLY A 65 21.68 -42.43 17.64
CA GLY A 65 22.44 -42.73 18.87
C GLY A 65 23.55 -41.68 18.96
N SER A 66 23.63 -40.89 19.88
CA SER A 66 24.18 -40.73 21.22
C SER A 66 24.68 -39.32 21.49
N SER A 67 24.26 -38.74 22.61
CA SER A 67 24.98 -37.76 23.43
C SER A 67 26.07 -38.52 24.24
N PRO A 68 26.99 -37.93 25.06
CA PRO A 68 26.77 -36.75 25.94
C PRO A 68 28.00 -35.88 26.31
N ASP A 69 27.70 -34.91 27.19
CA ASP A 69 28.49 -34.33 28.31
C ASP A 69 29.44 -33.15 28.06
N ARG A 70 29.31 -32.14 28.78
CA ARG A 70 29.35 -31.65 30.15
C ARG A 70 30.32 -30.46 30.35
N ALA A 71 29.76 -29.44 30.97
CA ALA A 71 30.29 -28.60 32.02
C ALA A 71 31.55 -27.74 31.85
N GLY A 72 31.43 -26.48 32.24
CA GLY A 72 32.55 -25.62 32.61
C GLY A 72 32.11 -24.18 32.99
N ARG A 73 31.99 -23.98 34.28
CA ARG A 73 31.63 -22.78 35.04
C ARG A 73 32.86 -21.90 35.29
N ALA A 74 32.67 -20.58 35.35
CA ALA A 74 33.18 -19.63 36.37
C ALA A 74 33.62 -18.32 35.74
N SER A 75 32.96 -17.26 36.08
CA SER A 75 33.17 -16.24 37.11
C SER A 75 34.22 -15.19 36.83
N GLY A 76 33.76 -13.95 36.79
CA GLY A 76 34.23 -12.90 37.69
C GLY A 76 35.24 -11.90 37.14
N GLY A 77 34.93 -10.64 37.29
CA GLY A 77 35.96 -9.60 37.35
C GLY A 77 35.46 -8.20 37.00
N LYS A 78 35.25 -7.44 38.04
CA LYS A 78 34.93 -6.00 38.08
C LYS A 78 36.13 -5.10 37.83
N ALA A 79 35.82 -3.83 37.55
CA ALA A 79 36.47 -2.56 37.94
C ALA A 79 37.23 -1.87 36.80
N SER A 80 36.78 -0.72 36.41
CA SER A 80 36.83 0.67 36.90
C SER A 80 38.03 1.47 36.43
N SER A 81 37.71 2.63 35.99
CA SER A 81 38.23 3.99 36.20
C SER A 81 39.04 4.64 35.08
N ALA A 82 38.45 5.69 34.54
CA ALA A 82 38.88 7.09 34.65
C ALA A 82 40.26 7.50 34.10
N GLY A 83 40.25 8.51 33.27
CA GLY A 83 41.47 9.28 32.93
C GLY A 83 41.17 10.40 31.91
N ASN A 84 41.06 11.58 32.41
CA ASN A 84 41.05 12.89 31.82
C ASN A 84 42.28 13.15 30.91
N GLY A 85 42.14 14.07 29.96
CA GLY A 85 43.28 14.68 29.30
C GLY A 85 42.94 15.64 28.16
N SER A 86 42.83 16.86 28.51
CA SER A 86 42.74 18.12 27.76
C SER A 86 43.92 18.40 26.81
N GLY A 87 43.68 19.31 25.84
CA GLY A 87 44.72 20.11 25.14
C GLY A 87 44.39 20.27 23.67
N ALA A 88 43.81 21.32 23.19
CA ALA A 88 44.19 22.72 22.98
C ALA A 88 45.08 22.95 21.74
N GLN A 89 44.50 23.78 20.87
CA GLN A 89 45.04 24.89 20.03
C GLN A 89 45.89 24.57 18.79
N ALA A 90 45.52 25.13 17.67
CA ALA A 90 45.60 26.42 17.08
C ALA A 90 46.36 26.46 15.73
N GLY A 91 45.83 27.24 14.83
CA GLY A 91 46.49 28.13 13.87
C GLY A 91 46.77 27.51 12.50
N SER A 92 46.64 28.13 11.37
CA SER A 92 46.41 29.49 10.92
C SER A 92 46.42 29.51 9.39
N THR A 93 45.54 30.33 8.79
CA THR A 93 45.79 31.28 7.68
C THR A 93 46.47 30.91 6.37
N GLY A 94 45.82 31.34 5.28
CA GLY A 94 46.41 31.65 3.96
C GLY A 94 45.39 31.58 2.85
N LYS A 95 44.68 32.61 2.50
CA LYS A 95 44.78 33.72 1.58
C LYS A 95 44.86 33.34 0.08
N ALA A 96 43.73 33.57 -0.61
CA ALA A 96 43.53 34.48 -1.75
C ALA A 96 44.33 34.27 -3.06
N GLY A 97 43.59 34.24 -4.15
CA GLY A 97 44.04 34.42 -5.53
C GLY A 97 42.87 34.49 -6.49
N SER A 98 42.49 35.65 -6.79
CA SER A 98 41.75 36.39 -7.77
C SER A 98 41.96 35.98 -9.25
N GLY A 99 40.86 35.98 -10.00
CA GLY A 99 40.50 36.01 -11.39
C GLY A 99 41.44 36.63 -12.43
N PRO A 100 41.05 37.00 -13.67
CA PRO A 100 39.71 37.22 -14.27
C PRO A 100 39.54 36.58 -15.71
N GLY A 101 38.30 36.78 -16.27
CA GLY A 101 37.91 36.44 -17.65
C GLY A 101 38.61 37.23 -18.77
N PRO A 102 38.07 37.50 -19.96
CA PRO A 102 36.78 37.19 -20.61
C PRO A 102 36.94 36.78 -22.13
N GLY A 103 35.79 36.65 -22.80
CA GLY A 103 35.72 36.78 -24.29
C GLY A 103 35.00 35.62 -24.97
N VAL A 104 34.17 35.72 -25.92
CA VAL A 104 33.58 36.68 -26.84
C VAL A 104 32.58 35.88 -27.71
N ALA A 105 31.55 36.52 -28.10
CA ALA A 105 30.42 36.13 -28.93
C ALA A 105 30.74 35.48 -30.25
N GLY A 106 29.79 34.67 -30.75
CA GLY A 106 29.68 34.22 -32.13
C GLY A 106 28.22 33.98 -32.49
N SER A 107 27.63 34.97 -33.13
CA SER A 107 26.31 34.96 -33.75
C SER A 107 26.36 34.20 -35.11
N GLY A 108 25.35 33.40 -35.39
CA GLY A 108 25.14 32.79 -36.71
C GLY A 108 23.68 32.50 -36.95
N SER A 109 23.04 33.43 -37.61
CA SER A 109 21.70 33.32 -38.22
C SER A 109 21.73 32.46 -39.50
N GLY A 110 20.71 31.66 -39.72
CA GLY A 110 20.47 30.94 -40.95
C GLY A 110 19.02 30.53 -41.11
N THR A 111 18.37 31.19 -41.98
CA THR A 111 16.97 31.20 -42.43
C THR A 111 16.48 29.92 -43.11
N SER A 112 15.25 29.55 -42.79
CA SER A 112 14.14 29.00 -43.63
C SER A 112 14.39 28.16 -44.89
N MET A 113 13.61 27.07 -45.03
CA MET A 113 12.69 26.86 -46.19
C MET A 113 11.72 25.69 -45.91
N ALA A 114 10.48 25.91 -46.28
CA ALA A 114 9.37 24.99 -46.30
C ALA A 114 9.53 23.94 -47.42
N GLY A 115 9.01 22.75 -47.21
CA GLY A 115 8.88 21.72 -48.22
C GLY A 115 7.69 20.81 -47.90
N SER A 116 6.55 21.09 -48.54
CA SER A 116 5.37 20.26 -48.61
C SER A 116 5.65 19.03 -49.50
N GLY A 117 5.34 17.82 -49.04
CA GLY A 117 5.38 16.62 -49.83
C GLY A 117 4.35 15.61 -49.34
N SER A 118 3.19 15.58 -50.00
CA SER A 118 2.20 14.50 -49.92
C SER A 118 2.76 13.24 -50.58
N ALA A 119 2.70 12.10 -49.94
CA ALA A 119 2.77 10.79 -50.58
C ALA A 119 1.79 9.83 -49.91
N THR A 120 0.78 9.49 -50.65
CA THR A 120 -0.16 8.38 -50.51
C THR A 120 0.56 7.04 -50.76
N GLY A 121 0.25 6.00 -49.97
CA GLY A 121 0.56 4.65 -50.40
C GLY A 121 0.58 3.60 -49.30
N GLY A 122 -0.41 2.69 -49.29
CA GLY A 122 -0.21 1.29 -49.04
C GLY A 122 -0.35 0.80 -47.61
N SER A 123 -1.52 0.32 -47.21
CA SER A 123 -1.70 -0.63 -46.11
C SER A 123 -1.16 -2.01 -46.49
N PRO A 124 -0.44 -2.70 -45.61
CA PRO A 124 -0.42 -4.16 -45.59
C PRO A 124 -1.19 -4.73 -44.41
N GLY A 125 -1.83 -5.83 -44.66
CA GLY A 125 -2.82 -6.58 -43.97
C GLY A 125 -2.62 -6.84 -42.48
N THR A 126 -3.71 -6.79 -41.81
CA THR A 126 -3.96 -7.22 -40.44
C THR A 126 -3.80 -8.73 -40.29
N ALA A 127 -2.76 -9.16 -39.58
CA ALA A 127 -2.75 -10.47 -38.95
C ALA A 127 -3.50 -10.35 -37.63
N GLY A 128 -4.60 -11.08 -37.51
CA GLY A 128 -5.46 -11.09 -36.34
C GLY A 128 -4.74 -11.56 -35.11
N ALA A 129 -4.65 -10.68 -34.08
CA ALA A 129 -4.36 -11.07 -32.74
C ALA A 129 -5.65 -11.63 -32.10
N PRO A 130 -5.55 -12.69 -31.28
CA PRO A 130 -6.72 -13.20 -30.59
C PRO A 130 -7.22 -12.16 -29.59
N ALA A 131 -8.51 -11.86 -29.67
CA ALA A 131 -9.22 -10.96 -28.79
C ALA A 131 -9.24 -11.51 -27.36
N GLY A 132 -8.30 -11.06 -26.54
CA GLY A 132 -8.43 -10.97 -25.10
C GLY A 132 -9.08 -9.62 -24.82
N SER A 133 -10.41 -9.59 -24.75
CA SER A 133 -11.15 -8.38 -24.47
C SER A 133 -11.08 -8.04 -23.01
N GLY A 134 -9.99 -7.40 -22.57
CA GLY A 134 -10.07 -6.46 -21.47
C GLY A 134 -10.94 -5.32 -21.98
N GLY A 135 -12.23 -5.32 -21.61
CA GLY A 135 -13.16 -4.31 -22.05
C GLY A 135 -12.67 -2.95 -21.59
N LYS A 136 -12.18 -2.15 -22.54
CA LYS A 136 -12.05 -0.71 -22.35
C LYS A 136 -13.39 -0.23 -21.85
N LEU A 137 -13.44 0.34 -20.63
CA LEU A 137 -14.65 0.96 -20.12
C LEU A 137 -15.18 1.88 -21.19
N GLY A 138 -16.33 1.49 -21.81
CA GLY A 138 -16.97 2.21 -22.88
C GLY A 138 -17.64 3.43 -22.32
N GLY A 139 -16.90 4.52 -22.24
CA GLY A 139 -17.39 5.83 -21.89
C GLY A 139 -16.35 6.82 -22.31
N GLY A 140 -16.58 7.54 -23.40
CA GLY A 140 -15.93 8.80 -23.68
C GLY A 140 -16.37 9.81 -22.65
N GLY A 141 -15.94 9.67 -21.41
CA GLY A 141 -16.32 10.47 -20.26
C GLY A 141 -15.26 10.43 -19.19
N ASP A 142 -15.09 11.53 -18.54
CA ASP A 142 -14.25 11.81 -17.41
C ASP A 142 -14.55 10.87 -16.22
N GLY A 143 -13.93 9.74 -16.10
CA GLY A 143 -14.11 8.78 -15.00
C GLY A 143 -12.92 7.84 -14.84
N PRO A 144 -13.02 6.81 -13.98
CA PRO A 144 -11.94 5.85 -13.77
C PRO A 144 -11.49 5.14 -15.03
N GLU A 145 -10.18 5.07 -15.24
CA GLU A 145 -9.55 4.39 -16.36
C GLU A 145 -9.48 2.88 -16.16
N PHE A 146 -9.58 2.42 -14.93
CA PHE A 146 -9.52 1.01 -14.55
C PHE A 146 -10.29 0.72 -13.26
N VAL A 147 -10.70 -0.54 -13.12
CA VAL A 147 -11.09 -1.15 -11.85
C VAL A 147 -10.24 -2.40 -11.64
N GLY A 148 -9.47 -2.38 -10.57
CA GLY A 148 -8.54 -3.43 -10.19
C GLY A 148 -8.84 -4.07 -8.84
N ASN A 149 -7.98 -4.99 -8.43
CA ASN A 149 -8.06 -5.64 -7.12
C ASN A 149 -6.65 -5.95 -6.59
N ILE A 150 -6.58 -6.43 -5.35
CA ILE A 150 -5.35 -6.92 -4.75
C ILE A 150 -5.09 -8.39 -5.12
N THR A 151 -3.83 -8.80 -4.95
CA THR A 151 -3.49 -10.21 -4.85
C THR A 151 -3.86 -10.73 -3.46
N THR A 152 -4.11 -12.03 -3.33
CA THR A 152 -4.26 -12.69 -2.04
C THR A 152 -3.03 -13.57 -1.80
N GLY A 153 -2.22 -13.21 -0.81
CA GLY A 153 -1.11 -13.97 -0.24
C GLY A 153 -0.05 -14.48 -1.22
N SER A 154 -0.45 -15.17 -2.27
CA SER A 154 0.46 -15.70 -3.31
C SER A 154 -0.18 -15.62 -4.69
N MET A 155 0.64 -15.78 -5.74
CA MET A 155 0.19 -15.92 -7.13
C MET A 155 -0.95 -16.92 -7.33
N ASN A 156 -0.96 -17.99 -6.55
CA ASN A 156 -2.00 -19.03 -6.63
C ASN A 156 -3.39 -18.52 -6.19
N GLY A 157 -3.46 -17.39 -5.47
CA GLY A 157 -4.70 -16.75 -5.07
C GLY A 157 -5.35 -15.88 -6.16
N MET A 158 -4.63 -15.50 -7.22
CA MET A 158 -5.19 -14.62 -8.26
C MET A 158 -6.21 -15.36 -9.12
N ASP A 159 -5.82 -16.48 -9.70
CA ASP A 159 -6.74 -17.32 -10.48
C ASP A 159 -7.49 -18.28 -9.55
N GLN A 160 -8.82 -18.29 -9.63
CA GLN A 160 -9.70 -19.14 -8.81
C GLN A 160 -10.33 -20.23 -9.68
N GLY A 161 -9.61 -21.34 -9.88
CA GLY A 161 -10.05 -22.43 -10.77
C GLY A 161 -10.17 -21.92 -12.21
N THR A 162 -11.36 -21.95 -12.77
CA THR A 162 -11.66 -21.42 -14.11
C THR A 162 -11.77 -19.89 -14.15
N ARG A 163 -11.91 -19.22 -13.01
CA ARG A 163 -12.00 -17.77 -12.90
C ARG A 163 -10.60 -17.18 -12.98
N LYS A 164 -10.31 -16.55 -14.10
CA LYS A 164 -9.03 -15.85 -14.30
C LYS A 164 -9.13 -14.42 -13.79
N TYR A 165 -8.22 -14.02 -12.93
CA TYR A 165 -8.16 -12.67 -12.37
C TYR A 165 -8.25 -11.60 -13.46
N ALA A 166 -7.47 -11.74 -14.52
CA ALA A 166 -7.43 -10.82 -15.65
C ALA A 166 -8.72 -10.75 -16.49
N THR A 167 -9.70 -11.63 -16.27
CA THR A 167 -11.02 -11.53 -16.88
C THR A 167 -11.89 -10.48 -16.21
N TYR A 168 -11.62 -10.22 -14.92
CA TYR A 168 -12.46 -9.38 -14.08
C TYR A 168 -11.81 -8.05 -13.70
N TRP A 169 -10.49 -7.94 -13.75
CA TRP A 169 -9.76 -6.78 -13.25
C TRP A 169 -8.76 -6.25 -14.26
N ASP A 170 -8.65 -4.92 -14.38
CA ASP A 170 -7.71 -4.23 -15.29
C ASP A 170 -6.37 -3.97 -14.63
N GLN A 171 -6.33 -3.98 -13.29
CA GLN A 171 -5.18 -3.58 -12.51
C GLN A 171 -4.96 -4.57 -11.36
N VAL A 172 -3.71 -4.79 -10.99
CA VAL A 172 -3.31 -5.59 -9.84
C VAL A 172 -2.40 -4.79 -8.91
N THR A 173 -2.71 -4.84 -7.60
CA THR A 173 -1.85 -4.36 -6.52
C THR A 173 -1.39 -5.57 -5.69
N PRO A 174 -0.08 -5.80 -5.49
CA PRO A 174 0.40 -6.79 -4.53
C PRO A 174 0.04 -6.31 -3.12
N GLU A 175 -0.80 -7.07 -2.40
CA GLU A 175 -1.23 -6.69 -1.05
C GLU A 175 -0.05 -6.54 -0.09
N ASN A 176 0.85 -7.53 -0.08
CA ASN A 176 2.00 -7.57 0.83
C ASN A 176 3.36 -7.69 0.13
N ALA A 177 3.41 -8.34 -1.05
CA ALA A 177 4.67 -8.66 -1.72
C ALA A 177 5.45 -7.41 -2.20
N GLY A 178 4.77 -6.29 -2.40
CA GLY A 178 5.37 -5.01 -2.80
C GLY A 178 5.91 -4.15 -1.65
N LYS A 179 5.59 -4.49 -0.40
CA LYS A 179 6.04 -3.73 0.76
C LYS A 179 7.53 -3.95 1.01
N TRP A 180 8.28 -2.91 1.35
CA TRP A 180 9.73 -2.97 1.42
C TRP A 180 10.25 -4.08 2.34
N GLY A 181 9.67 -4.25 3.55
CA GLY A 181 10.05 -5.31 4.48
C GLY A 181 9.79 -6.73 3.98
N SER A 182 8.85 -6.91 3.03
CA SER A 182 8.61 -8.21 2.38
C SER A 182 9.68 -8.55 1.34
N VAL A 183 10.27 -7.53 0.71
CA VAL A 183 11.33 -7.68 -0.31
C VAL A 183 12.72 -7.68 0.32
N GLN A 184 12.90 -6.96 1.43
CA GLN A 184 14.20 -6.81 2.08
C GLN A 184 14.03 -6.89 3.60
N SER A 185 14.52 -7.93 4.24
CA SER A 185 14.34 -8.15 5.68
C SER A 185 15.10 -7.14 6.55
N ASN A 186 16.28 -6.69 6.11
CA ASN A 186 17.08 -5.66 6.75
C ASN A 186 17.65 -4.71 5.70
N ALA A 187 17.69 -3.41 5.98
CA ALA A 187 18.34 -2.43 5.15
C ALA A 187 19.81 -2.85 4.91
N GLY A 188 20.23 -2.89 3.63
CA GLY A 188 21.54 -3.37 3.24
C GLY A 188 21.66 -4.87 2.95
N SER A 189 20.67 -5.71 3.32
CA SER A 189 20.63 -7.11 2.86
C SER A 189 20.27 -7.23 1.37
N ALA A 190 20.42 -8.43 0.81
CA ALA A 190 19.94 -8.70 -0.54
C ALA A 190 18.41 -8.58 -0.64
N PHE A 191 17.93 -8.09 -1.78
CA PHE A 191 16.50 -8.09 -2.09
C PHE A 191 16.03 -9.50 -2.49
N ASN A 192 14.88 -9.91 -1.97
CA ASN A 192 14.15 -11.10 -2.40
C ASN A 192 12.92 -10.69 -3.24
N TRP A 193 13.06 -10.78 -4.53
CA TRP A 193 12.04 -10.36 -5.48
C TRP A 193 11.04 -11.46 -5.84
N THR A 194 11.24 -12.70 -5.39
CA THR A 194 10.54 -13.91 -5.89
C THR A 194 9.02 -13.75 -5.93
N ALA A 195 8.42 -13.27 -4.84
CA ALA A 195 6.96 -13.11 -4.78
C ALA A 195 6.47 -11.96 -5.68
N LEU A 196 7.22 -10.86 -5.71
CA LEU A 196 6.85 -9.68 -6.49
C LEU A 196 7.06 -9.90 -7.98
N ASP A 197 8.16 -10.59 -8.39
CA ASP A 197 8.40 -11.01 -9.78
C ASP A 197 7.21 -11.77 -10.34
N ALA A 198 6.73 -12.75 -9.59
CA ALA A 198 5.63 -13.59 -10.04
C ALA A 198 4.32 -12.79 -10.30
N ILE A 199 4.04 -11.77 -9.46
CA ILE A 199 2.86 -10.90 -9.63
C ILE A 199 3.07 -9.95 -10.82
N TYR A 200 4.26 -9.36 -10.93
CA TYR A 200 4.58 -8.47 -12.03
C TYR A 200 4.55 -9.20 -13.39
N ASP A 201 5.14 -10.40 -13.48
CA ASP A 201 5.10 -11.21 -14.68
C ASP A 201 3.68 -11.58 -15.09
N TYR A 202 2.83 -11.91 -14.10
CA TYR A 202 1.40 -12.13 -14.37
C TYR A 202 0.72 -10.88 -14.93
N ALA A 203 1.00 -9.71 -14.34
CA ALA A 203 0.46 -8.45 -14.83
C ALA A 203 0.89 -8.16 -16.26
N GLN A 204 2.19 -8.30 -16.58
CA GLN A 204 2.73 -8.07 -17.92
C GLN A 204 2.13 -9.05 -18.93
N LYS A 205 2.09 -10.35 -18.61
CA LYS A 205 1.53 -11.40 -19.47
C LYS A 205 0.05 -11.17 -19.81
N ASN A 206 -0.71 -10.62 -18.87
CA ASN A 206 -2.15 -10.40 -19.01
C ASN A 206 -2.51 -8.94 -19.33
N GLN A 207 -1.51 -8.08 -19.58
CA GLN A 207 -1.68 -6.66 -19.91
C GLN A 207 -2.43 -5.87 -18.84
N LEU A 208 -2.26 -6.25 -17.58
CA LEU A 208 -2.82 -5.52 -16.43
C LEU A 208 -1.94 -4.34 -16.07
N ILE A 209 -2.56 -3.28 -15.59
CA ILE A 209 -1.86 -2.18 -14.92
C ILE A 209 -1.27 -2.71 -13.62
N PHE A 210 0.04 -2.59 -13.45
CA PHE A 210 0.70 -2.95 -12.20
C PHE A 210 0.84 -1.70 -11.33
N LYS A 211 0.36 -1.77 -10.09
CA LYS A 211 0.50 -0.73 -9.07
C LYS A 211 1.44 -1.22 -7.96
N GLN A 212 2.47 -0.43 -7.65
CA GLN A 212 3.34 -0.68 -6.49
C GLN A 212 2.70 -0.15 -5.21
N HIS A 213 2.62 -1.01 -4.22
CA HIS A 213 2.21 -0.70 -2.86
C HIS A 213 3.19 -1.34 -1.88
N THR A 214 4.04 -0.60 -1.22
CA THR A 214 4.32 0.84 -1.20
C THR A 214 5.81 1.07 -1.00
N PHE A 215 6.35 2.28 -1.29
CA PHE A 215 7.77 2.53 -1.11
C PHE A 215 8.15 2.89 0.33
N VAL A 216 7.46 3.85 0.93
CA VAL A 216 7.75 4.36 2.29
C VAL A 216 6.51 4.25 3.16
N TRP A 217 6.62 3.50 4.24
CA TRP A 217 5.54 3.28 5.19
C TRP A 217 6.11 2.93 6.57
N GLY A 218 5.41 3.28 7.64
CA GLY A 218 5.81 2.99 9.01
C GLY A 218 5.55 1.55 9.46
N SER A 219 4.78 0.77 8.66
CA SER A 219 4.57 -0.66 8.90
C SER A 219 5.30 -1.48 7.85
N GLN A 220 5.58 -2.76 8.17
CA GLN A 220 6.25 -3.71 7.28
C GLN A 220 7.51 -3.13 6.59
N GLN A 221 8.25 -2.29 7.32
CA GLN A 221 9.53 -1.73 6.92
C GLN A 221 10.67 -2.73 7.22
N PRO A 222 11.80 -2.70 6.49
CA PRO A 222 12.94 -3.55 6.82
C PRO A 222 13.53 -3.20 8.17
N GLY A 223 14.20 -4.18 8.82
CA GLY A 223 15.00 -3.93 10.00
C GLY A 223 16.31 -3.19 9.69
N GLY A 224 17.10 -2.88 10.73
CA GLY A 224 18.38 -2.19 10.61
C GLY A 224 18.24 -0.67 10.50
N THR A 225 19.33 -0.01 10.12
CA THR A 225 19.38 1.45 9.97
C THR A 225 18.96 1.84 8.57
N ILE A 226 17.87 2.59 8.48
CA ILE A 226 17.35 3.13 7.22
C ILE A 226 17.72 4.61 7.16
N ASN A 227 18.37 5.01 6.07
CA ASN A 227 18.72 6.39 5.74
C ASN A 227 18.32 6.73 4.29
N SER A 228 18.59 7.95 3.86
CA SER A 228 18.27 8.43 2.52
C SER A 228 18.86 7.56 1.40
N GLU A 229 20.09 7.07 1.57
CA GLU A 229 20.74 6.20 0.58
C GLU A 229 20.03 4.85 0.46
N ALA A 230 19.62 4.25 1.58
CA ALA A 230 18.88 2.98 1.59
C ALA A 230 17.53 3.12 0.88
N VAL A 231 16.79 4.22 1.13
CA VAL A 231 15.50 4.50 0.45
C VAL A 231 15.71 4.70 -1.05
N GLN A 232 16.68 5.49 -1.46
CA GLN A 232 16.99 5.72 -2.89
C GLN A 232 17.40 4.42 -3.58
N LYS A 233 18.21 3.59 -2.93
CA LYS A 233 18.63 2.28 -3.45
C LYS A 233 17.43 1.34 -3.61
N TRP A 234 16.50 1.31 -2.65
CA TRP A 234 15.26 0.55 -2.72
C TRP A 234 14.44 0.96 -3.94
N MET A 235 14.13 2.26 -4.08
CA MET A 235 13.34 2.82 -5.17
C MET A 235 14.01 2.55 -6.54
N SER A 236 15.31 2.82 -6.66
CA SER A 236 16.07 2.59 -7.88
C SER A 236 16.12 1.11 -8.27
N ALA A 237 16.35 0.21 -7.32
CA ALA A 237 16.37 -1.23 -7.57
C ALA A 237 14.99 -1.73 -8.05
N PHE A 238 13.90 -1.26 -7.43
CA PHE A 238 12.54 -1.57 -7.83
C PHE A 238 12.25 -1.07 -9.24
N CYS A 239 12.47 0.21 -9.53
CA CYS A 239 12.13 0.83 -10.82
C CYS A 239 12.95 0.26 -11.98
N THR A 240 14.22 -0.09 -11.72
CA THR A 240 15.08 -0.79 -12.71
C THR A 240 14.53 -2.18 -13.02
N ARG A 241 14.04 -2.91 -12.00
CA ARG A 241 13.52 -4.26 -12.17
C ARG A 241 12.13 -4.28 -12.81
N TYR A 242 11.28 -3.32 -12.49
CA TYR A 242 9.88 -3.26 -12.91
C TYR A 242 9.56 -1.97 -13.69
N PRO A 243 10.18 -1.76 -14.87
CA PRO A 243 10.15 -0.48 -15.59
C PRO A 243 8.77 -0.08 -16.11
N ASN A 244 7.84 -1.04 -16.25
CA ASN A 244 6.48 -0.77 -16.73
C ASN A 244 5.47 -0.50 -15.61
N THR A 245 5.94 -0.26 -14.36
CA THR A 245 5.06 0.12 -13.26
C THR A 245 4.41 1.47 -13.54
N LYS A 246 3.07 1.52 -13.52
CA LYS A 246 2.32 2.73 -13.88
C LYS A 246 1.93 3.59 -12.69
N LEU A 247 1.69 2.97 -11.54
CA LEU A 247 1.18 3.60 -10.33
C LEU A 247 2.04 3.20 -9.13
N ILE A 248 2.36 4.15 -8.28
CA ILE A 248 3.20 3.91 -7.09
C ILE A 248 2.64 4.67 -5.91
N ASP A 249 2.24 3.97 -4.84
CA ASP A 249 2.05 4.57 -3.53
C ASP A 249 3.44 4.88 -2.95
N VAL A 250 3.90 6.13 -3.10
CA VAL A 250 5.25 6.53 -2.69
C VAL A 250 5.35 6.60 -1.18
N VAL A 251 4.39 7.26 -0.55
CA VAL A 251 4.24 7.30 0.90
C VAL A 251 2.84 6.84 1.24
N ASN A 252 2.76 5.89 2.17
CA ASN A 252 1.52 5.34 2.68
C ASN A 252 1.30 5.77 4.12
N GLU A 253 0.07 6.21 4.43
CA GLU A 253 -0.40 6.53 5.78
C GLU A 253 0.52 7.49 6.55
N PRO A 254 0.70 8.73 6.06
CA PRO A 254 1.48 9.72 6.79
C PRO A 254 0.87 10.00 8.18
N PRO A 255 1.63 10.58 9.14
CA PRO A 255 1.07 10.96 10.44
C PRO A 255 -0.21 11.79 10.31
N PRO A 256 -1.16 11.60 11.24
CA PRO A 256 -1.01 10.95 12.55
C PRO A 256 -1.12 9.40 12.51
N HIS A 257 -1.22 8.79 11.34
CA HIS A 257 -1.46 7.36 11.19
C HIS A 257 -0.19 6.52 11.42
N THR A 258 0.55 6.19 10.37
CA THR A 258 1.63 5.19 10.46
C THR A 258 2.99 5.76 10.04
N LYS A 259 3.60 6.54 10.95
CA LYS A 259 4.89 7.17 10.72
C LYS A 259 6.03 6.16 10.60
N PRO A 260 6.91 6.23 9.58
CA PRO A 260 8.11 5.41 9.53
C PRO A 260 9.07 5.80 10.66
N ASN A 261 9.75 4.81 11.26
CA ASN A 261 10.67 5.05 12.37
C ASN A 261 11.99 5.73 11.93
N TYR A 262 12.19 5.89 10.64
CA TYR A 262 13.36 6.50 10.02
C TYR A 262 13.08 7.88 9.38
N ASP A 263 11.93 8.48 9.62
CA ASP A 263 11.55 9.77 9.03
C ASP A 263 12.61 10.85 9.25
N GLY A 264 13.19 10.92 10.47
CA GLY A 264 14.27 11.83 10.81
C GLY A 264 15.55 11.63 9.98
N ASN A 265 15.84 10.40 9.57
CA ASN A 265 17.01 10.06 8.77
C ASN A 265 16.86 10.40 7.28
N ILE A 266 15.65 10.70 6.84
CA ILE A 266 15.32 11.00 5.43
C ILE A 266 14.77 12.42 5.22
N GLY A 267 14.95 13.29 6.21
CA GLY A 267 14.63 14.72 6.09
C GLY A 267 13.81 15.27 7.24
N GLY A 268 13.11 14.45 8.01
CA GLY A 268 12.29 14.89 9.15
C GLY A 268 11.13 15.82 8.76
N GLY A 269 10.76 16.71 9.67
CA GLY A 269 9.72 17.71 9.45
C GLY A 269 8.29 17.17 9.60
N THR A 270 8.11 16.08 10.36
CA THR A 270 6.80 15.41 10.55
C THR A 270 5.68 16.34 11.03
N ASP A 271 5.99 17.30 11.92
CA ASP A 271 4.99 18.25 12.45
C ASP A 271 5.10 19.65 11.81
N GLY A 272 5.74 19.76 10.65
CA GLY A 272 6.03 21.05 10.01
C GLY A 272 5.93 21.03 8.50
N ASP A 273 7.09 20.96 7.84
CA ASP A 273 7.24 21.07 6.39
C ASP A 273 7.25 19.71 5.64
N TRP A 274 7.12 18.61 6.35
CA TRP A 274 7.04 17.26 5.78
C TRP A 274 8.19 16.90 4.83
N LYS A 275 9.41 17.35 5.11
CA LYS A 275 10.57 17.15 4.21
C LYS A 275 10.82 15.71 3.87
N TRP A 276 10.63 14.79 4.81
CA TRP A 276 10.82 13.37 4.54
C TRP A 276 9.86 12.83 3.46
N ILE A 277 8.60 13.34 3.42
CA ILE A 277 7.64 13.00 2.37
C ILE A 277 8.09 13.62 1.05
N ALA A 278 8.40 14.92 1.03
CA ALA A 278 8.86 15.61 -0.18
C ALA A 278 10.09 14.91 -0.79
N ASN A 279 11.09 14.57 0.03
CA ASN A 279 12.27 13.84 -0.40
C ASN A 279 11.92 12.47 -1.00
N SER A 280 10.98 11.72 -0.37
CA SER A 280 10.53 10.43 -0.88
C SER A 280 9.95 10.55 -2.29
N PHE A 281 9.15 11.58 -2.55
CA PHE A 281 8.59 11.85 -3.88
C PHE A 281 9.66 12.28 -4.90
N ILE A 282 10.63 13.13 -4.50
CA ILE A 282 11.75 13.54 -5.35
C ILE A 282 12.57 12.31 -5.77
N TRP A 283 12.88 11.42 -4.85
CA TRP A 283 13.64 10.20 -5.15
C TRP A 283 12.85 9.20 -5.98
N ALA A 284 11.55 9.05 -5.71
CA ALA A 284 10.67 8.20 -6.49
C ALA A 284 10.58 8.69 -7.93
N ARG A 285 10.45 10.00 -8.17
CA ARG A 285 10.43 10.59 -9.51
C ARG A 285 11.74 10.38 -10.24
N ALA A 286 12.87 10.52 -9.55
CA ALA A 286 14.19 10.28 -10.14
C ALA A 286 14.38 8.81 -10.53
N ALA A 287 13.82 7.88 -9.77
CA ALA A 287 13.93 6.45 -10.00
C ALA A 287 12.91 5.94 -11.05
N CYS A 288 11.66 6.40 -10.99
CA CYS A 288 10.54 6.00 -11.85
C CYS A 288 9.94 7.22 -12.55
N PRO A 289 10.56 7.78 -13.60
CA PRO A 289 10.17 9.06 -14.19
C PRO A 289 8.76 9.07 -14.79
N ASP A 290 8.28 7.92 -15.29
CA ASP A 290 7.03 7.78 -16.03
C ASP A 290 5.85 7.25 -15.20
N ALA A 291 6.06 6.96 -13.92
CA ALA A 291 5.02 6.47 -13.04
C ALA A 291 4.21 7.62 -12.43
N VAL A 292 2.92 7.39 -12.21
CA VAL A 292 2.06 8.26 -11.38
C VAL A 292 2.42 8.04 -9.92
N LEU A 293 2.86 9.09 -9.25
CA LEU A 293 3.30 9.08 -7.86
C LEU A 293 2.17 9.51 -6.93
N ILE A 294 1.76 8.63 -6.03
CA ILE A 294 0.57 8.76 -5.19
C ILE A 294 0.99 8.95 -3.73
N LEU A 295 0.40 9.94 -3.05
CA LEU A 295 0.36 9.99 -1.59
C LEU A 295 -0.93 9.33 -1.13
N ASN A 296 -0.83 8.22 -0.39
CA ASN A 296 -1.94 7.34 -0.06
C ASN A 296 -2.27 7.37 1.42
N ASP A 297 -3.57 7.45 1.77
CA ASP A 297 -4.01 7.42 3.16
C ASP A 297 -5.44 6.93 3.32
N PHE A 298 -5.79 6.48 4.54
CA PHE A 298 -7.15 6.14 4.94
C PHE A 298 -7.86 7.32 5.62
N ASN A 299 -9.16 7.22 5.82
CA ASN A 299 -10.01 8.23 6.48
C ASN A 299 -10.12 9.58 5.74
N ASN A 300 -9.42 9.79 4.65
CA ASN A 300 -9.36 11.10 4.00
C ASN A 300 -10.61 11.47 3.17
N ILE A 301 -11.49 10.51 2.92
CA ILE A 301 -12.84 10.72 2.31
C ILE A 301 -13.98 10.37 3.26
N GLU A 302 -13.69 9.85 4.44
CA GLU A 302 -14.68 9.44 5.46
C GLU A 302 -14.77 10.44 6.62
N TRP A 303 -13.65 10.99 7.06
CA TRP A 303 -13.55 11.81 8.26
C TRP A 303 -13.01 13.21 7.99
N GLN A 304 -13.76 14.24 8.39
CA GLN A 304 -13.44 15.65 8.08
C GLN A 304 -12.07 16.08 8.61
N ASN A 305 -11.68 15.65 9.82
CA ASN A 305 -10.42 16.07 10.43
C ASN A 305 -9.23 15.45 9.69
N ASP A 306 -9.31 14.15 9.36
CA ASP A 306 -8.27 13.43 8.64
C ASP A 306 -8.12 13.99 7.21
N SER A 307 -9.25 14.24 6.54
CA SER A 307 -9.28 14.91 5.23
C SER A 307 -8.58 16.27 5.24
N THR A 308 -8.89 17.10 6.26
CA THR A 308 -8.30 18.45 6.37
C THR A 308 -6.80 18.38 6.64
N HIS A 309 -6.36 17.49 7.53
CA HIS A 309 -4.95 17.27 7.84
C HIS A 309 -4.18 16.73 6.65
N PHE A 310 -4.73 15.75 5.94
CA PHE A 310 -4.12 15.18 4.75
C PHE A 310 -3.94 16.23 3.63
N ILE A 311 -4.94 17.07 3.40
CA ILE A 311 -4.85 18.19 2.44
C ILE A 311 -3.71 19.16 2.83
N ASP A 312 -3.54 19.45 4.12
CA ASP A 312 -2.45 20.31 4.61
C ASP A 312 -1.08 19.67 4.32
N ILE A 313 -0.92 18.37 4.56
CA ILE A 313 0.30 17.61 4.20
C ILE A 313 0.58 17.72 2.71
N VAL A 314 -0.41 17.44 1.85
CA VAL A 314 -0.24 17.51 0.39
C VAL A 314 0.26 18.88 -0.04
N LYS A 315 -0.38 19.97 0.43
CA LYS A 315 0.00 21.34 0.09
C LYS A 315 1.42 21.68 0.54
N LYS A 316 1.83 21.26 1.73
CA LYS A 316 3.18 21.50 2.26
C LYS A 316 4.24 20.72 1.50
N VAL A 317 3.94 19.46 1.16
CA VAL A 317 4.84 18.62 0.35
C VAL A 317 5.01 19.22 -1.06
N GLN A 318 3.92 19.66 -1.70
CA GLN A 318 3.98 20.35 -2.99
C GLN A 318 4.81 21.64 -2.89
N ALA A 319 4.62 22.45 -1.84
CA ALA A 319 5.40 23.68 -1.59
C ALA A 319 6.89 23.39 -1.35
N ALA A 320 7.22 22.22 -0.78
CA ALA A 320 8.59 21.76 -0.60
C ALA A 320 9.21 21.11 -1.87
N GLY A 321 8.49 21.13 -3.00
CA GLY A 321 8.95 20.60 -4.29
C GLY A 321 8.76 19.08 -4.45
N GLY A 322 7.97 18.42 -3.58
CA GLY A 322 7.60 17.01 -3.74
C GLY A 322 6.63 16.81 -4.91
N PRO A 323 7.02 16.09 -5.96
CA PRO A 323 6.21 15.91 -7.18
C PRO A 323 5.10 14.87 -6.98
N ILE A 324 4.06 15.23 -6.22
CA ILE A 324 2.86 14.40 -6.06
C ILE A 324 2.02 14.55 -7.33
N ASP A 325 1.72 13.44 -8.02
CA ASP A 325 0.86 13.45 -9.21
C ASP A 325 -0.61 13.20 -8.86
N ALA A 326 -0.88 12.45 -7.79
CA ALA A 326 -2.24 12.08 -7.40
C ALA A 326 -2.36 11.80 -5.90
N ILE A 327 -3.60 11.80 -5.44
CA ILE A 327 -4.00 11.39 -4.10
C ILE A 327 -4.55 9.97 -4.14
N GLY A 328 -4.16 9.15 -3.15
CA GLY A 328 -4.80 7.89 -2.85
C GLY A 328 -5.78 8.04 -1.68
N ALA A 329 -6.98 7.54 -1.85
CA ALA A 329 -8.00 7.40 -0.81
C ALA A 329 -8.29 5.92 -0.63
N GLN A 330 -7.90 5.36 0.55
CA GLN A 330 -8.01 3.92 0.79
C GLN A 330 -9.47 3.44 0.84
N ALA A 331 -10.37 4.24 1.41
CA ALA A 331 -11.80 3.93 1.47
C ALA A 331 -12.14 2.67 2.31
N HIS A 332 -11.47 2.52 3.48
CA HIS A 332 -11.65 1.37 4.37
C HIS A 332 -12.84 1.51 5.33
N ASP A 333 -13.31 2.73 5.62
CA ASP A 333 -14.36 2.99 6.62
C ASP A 333 -15.77 3.18 6.01
N LEU A 334 -15.96 2.82 4.73
CA LEU A 334 -17.25 2.98 4.03
C LEU A 334 -18.36 2.10 4.61
N ASP A 335 -18.04 1.04 5.31
CA ASP A 335 -19.00 0.17 6.01
C ASP A 335 -19.36 0.68 7.41
N ASN A 336 -18.74 1.75 7.88
CA ASN A 336 -19.07 2.42 9.12
C ASN A 336 -20.42 3.12 8.99
N GLY A 337 -21.40 2.73 9.80
CA GLY A 337 -22.76 3.28 9.77
C GLY A 337 -22.87 4.78 10.03
N SER A 338 -21.78 5.44 10.48
CA SER A 338 -21.71 6.90 10.65
C SER A 338 -21.31 7.64 9.37
N ILE A 339 -20.85 6.94 8.34
CA ILE A 339 -20.39 7.53 7.09
C ILE A 339 -21.56 7.60 6.09
N SER A 340 -21.85 8.81 5.62
CA SER A 340 -22.89 9.03 4.62
C SER A 340 -22.31 9.25 3.23
N LEU A 341 -23.07 8.91 2.19
CA LEU A 341 -22.71 9.21 0.80
C LEU A 341 -22.41 10.71 0.61
N ALA A 342 -23.18 11.59 1.25
CA ALA A 342 -22.98 13.04 1.19
C ALA A 342 -21.62 13.45 1.81
N THR A 343 -21.21 12.82 2.91
CA THR A 343 -19.89 13.05 3.52
C THR A 343 -18.77 12.66 2.55
N VAL A 344 -18.83 11.44 2.01
CA VAL A 344 -17.83 10.95 1.05
C VAL A 344 -17.76 11.85 -0.19
N THR A 345 -18.90 12.22 -0.76
CA THR A 345 -18.97 13.13 -1.93
C THR A 345 -18.30 14.47 -1.63
N LYS A 346 -18.60 15.07 -0.47
CA LYS A 346 -18.02 16.35 -0.05
C LYS A 346 -16.52 16.25 0.14
N LEU A 347 -16.04 15.25 0.89
CA LEU A 347 -14.62 15.14 1.23
C LEU A 347 -13.78 14.75 0.00
N LEU A 348 -14.28 13.87 -0.84
CA LEU A 348 -13.68 13.53 -2.13
C LEU A 348 -13.53 14.78 -3.03
N GLY A 349 -14.57 15.63 -3.09
CA GLY A 349 -14.52 16.91 -3.79
C GLY A 349 -13.50 17.88 -3.20
N ASN A 350 -13.36 17.91 -1.87
CA ASN A 350 -12.37 18.74 -1.18
C ASN A 350 -10.93 18.31 -1.50
N LEU A 351 -10.63 17.02 -1.55
CA LEU A 351 -9.32 16.51 -1.94
C LEU A 351 -8.89 17.08 -3.29
N ASN A 352 -9.72 16.92 -4.31
CA ASN A 352 -9.42 17.42 -5.65
C ASN A 352 -9.36 18.96 -5.71
N SER A 353 -10.39 19.66 -5.23
CA SER A 353 -10.51 21.10 -5.41
C SER A 353 -9.46 21.90 -4.63
N GLN A 354 -8.99 21.41 -3.48
CA GLN A 354 -8.03 22.10 -2.64
C GLN A 354 -6.56 21.78 -2.94
N THR A 355 -6.29 20.66 -3.61
CA THR A 355 -4.93 20.23 -3.97
C THR A 355 -4.63 20.37 -5.45
N GLY A 356 -5.66 20.43 -6.29
CA GLY A 356 -5.54 20.41 -7.75
C GLY A 356 -5.19 19.03 -8.33
N LEU A 357 -5.18 17.96 -7.51
CA LEU A 357 -4.75 16.63 -7.90
C LEU A 357 -5.93 15.70 -8.21
N PRO A 358 -5.79 14.78 -9.17
CA PRO A 358 -6.72 13.67 -9.33
C PRO A 358 -6.65 12.71 -8.13
N VAL A 359 -7.70 11.90 -7.97
CA VAL A 359 -7.84 10.94 -6.88
C VAL A 359 -7.90 9.52 -7.43
N TYR A 360 -7.24 8.57 -6.77
CA TYR A 360 -7.43 7.15 -6.93
C TYR A 360 -8.10 6.58 -5.68
N ILE A 361 -9.14 5.78 -5.85
CA ILE A 361 -9.67 4.95 -4.77
C ILE A 361 -8.78 3.72 -4.72
N THR A 362 -7.93 3.64 -3.70
CA THR A 362 -6.78 2.75 -3.74
C THR A 362 -6.98 1.40 -3.07
N GLU A 363 -7.96 1.27 -2.15
CA GLU A 363 -8.08 0.10 -1.28
C GLU A 363 -9.54 -0.16 -0.85
N MET A 364 -10.52 0.16 -1.70
CA MET A 364 -11.93 0.02 -1.34
C MET A 364 -12.28 -1.37 -0.84
N ASP A 365 -12.67 -1.49 0.41
CA ASP A 365 -13.22 -2.71 0.98
C ASP A 365 -14.54 -2.46 1.74
N ILE A 366 -15.31 -3.53 1.88
CA ILE A 366 -16.53 -3.58 2.68
C ILE A 366 -16.46 -4.83 3.52
N ASP A 367 -16.08 -4.66 4.80
CA ASP A 367 -15.87 -5.79 5.72
C ASP A 367 -17.16 -6.22 6.38
N THR A 368 -17.83 -7.15 5.75
CA THR A 368 -19.02 -7.78 6.35
C THR A 368 -19.21 -9.21 5.86
N SER A 369 -19.65 -10.09 6.75
CA SER A 369 -20.09 -11.45 6.39
C SER A 369 -21.51 -11.47 5.81
N ASP A 370 -22.27 -10.39 5.95
CA ASP A 370 -23.62 -10.23 5.39
C ASP A 370 -23.53 -9.80 3.91
N ASP A 371 -23.92 -10.69 3.00
CA ASP A 371 -23.87 -10.47 1.56
C ASP A 371 -24.83 -9.37 1.09
N ALA A 372 -25.99 -9.21 1.73
CA ALA A 372 -26.95 -8.18 1.38
C ALA A 372 -26.42 -6.79 1.77
N ARG A 373 -25.80 -6.69 2.96
CA ARG A 373 -25.15 -5.46 3.41
C ARG A 373 -23.97 -5.10 2.51
N GLN A 374 -23.09 -6.05 2.17
CA GLN A 374 -21.97 -5.80 1.28
C GLN A 374 -22.45 -5.26 -0.07
N LEU A 375 -23.42 -5.94 -0.69
CA LEU A 375 -24.04 -5.52 -1.95
C LEU A 375 -24.64 -4.10 -1.85
N SER A 376 -25.36 -3.80 -0.76
CA SER A 376 -25.98 -2.49 -0.54
C SER A 376 -24.95 -1.37 -0.52
N LEU A 377 -23.81 -1.57 0.17
CA LEU A 377 -22.74 -0.57 0.28
C LEU A 377 -21.98 -0.40 -1.04
N TYR A 378 -21.70 -1.47 -1.78
CA TYR A 378 -21.15 -1.34 -3.14
C TYR A 378 -22.10 -0.57 -4.07
N LYS A 379 -23.41 -0.82 -4.00
CA LYS A 379 -24.41 -0.07 -4.76
C LYS A 379 -24.50 1.41 -4.36
N GLN A 380 -24.16 1.72 -3.12
CA GLN A 380 -24.16 3.09 -2.62
C GLN A 380 -22.94 3.89 -3.08
N TYR A 381 -21.72 3.34 -2.97
CA TYR A 381 -20.48 4.09 -3.16
C TYR A 381 -19.83 3.90 -4.53
N PHE A 382 -19.90 2.70 -5.10
CA PHE A 382 -19.23 2.42 -6.37
C PHE A 382 -19.71 3.33 -7.53
N PRO A 383 -21.01 3.61 -7.71
CA PRO A 383 -21.47 4.54 -8.74
C PRO A 383 -20.98 5.98 -8.54
N LEU A 384 -20.82 6.44 -7.29
CA LEU A 384 -20.24 7.75 -7.01
C LEU A 384 -18.80 7.82 -7.57
N PHE A 385 -17.97 6.83 -7.27
CA PHE A 385 -16.60 6.81 -7.74
C PHE A 385 -16.51 6.68 -9.27
N MET A 386 -17.36 5.83 -9.87
CA MET A 386 -17.41 5.63 -11.31
C MET A 386 -17.85 6.88 -12.10
N SER A 387 -18.70 7.72 -11.50
CA SER A 387 -19.23 8.93 -12.17
C SER A 387 -18.43 10.20 -11.88
N THR A 388 -17.41 10.14 -11.02
CA THR A 388 -16.62 11.31 -10.61
C THR A 388 -15.41 11.50 -11.55
N SER A 389 -15.38 12.59 -12.30
CA SER A 389 -14.41 12.85 -13.38
C SER A 389 -12.93 12.91 -12.93
N TYR A 390 -12.69 13.35 -11.70
CA TYR A 390 -11.36 13.42 -11.14
C TYR A 390 -10.93 12.14 -10.39
N VAL A 391 -11.77 11.12 -10.28
CA VAL A 391 -11.38 9.75 -9.87
C VAL A 391 -10.84 9.04 -11.09
N LYS A 392 -9.55 8.61 -11.04
CA LYS A 392 -8.84 8.05 -12.19
C LYS A 392 -8.66 6.53 -12.15
N GLY A 393 -8.95 5.90 -11.02
CA GLY A 393 -8.92 4.45 -10.90
C GLY A 393 -9.50 3.99 -9.58
N ILE A 394 -9.97 2.77 -9.54
CA ILE A 394 -10.52 2.12 -8.35
C ILE A 394 -9.81 0.78 -8.17
N THR A 395 -9.25 0.55 -6.98
CA THR A 395 -8.74 -0.76 -6.57
C THR A 395 -9.60 -1.29 -5.43
N ILE A 396 -10.18 -2.45 -5.62
CA ILE A 396 -10.91 -3.19 -4.59
C ILE A 396 -9.88 -3.90 -3.69
N TRP A 397 -10.08 -3.84 -2.36
CA TRP A 397 -9.16 -4.49 -1.40
C TRP A 397 -9.77 -5.76 -0.81
N GLY A 398 -10.18 -6.67 -1.72
CA GLY A 398 -10.82 -7.91 -1.31
C GLY A 398 -11.16 -8.83 -2.47
N TRP A 399 -10.24 -9.76 -2.82
CA TRP A 399 -10.51 -10.75 -3.85
C TRP A 399 -11.15 -12.01 -3.26
N ILE A 400 -10.46 -12.66 -2.30
CA ILE A 400 -10.91 -13.92 -1.70
C ILE A 400 -11.27 -13.71 -0.24
N TYR A 401 -12.49 -14.08 0.14
CA TYR A 401 -13.01 -14.04 1.50
C TYR A 401 -12.11 -14.86 2.45
N GLY A 402 -11.75 -14.27 3.58
CA GLY A 402 -10.87 -14.88 4.58
C GLY A 402 -9.38 -14.87 4.20
N GLN A 403 -9.01 -14.29 3.03
CA GLN A 403 -7.62 -14.15 2.58
C GLN A 403 -7.24 -12.70 2.31
N THR A 404 -7.92 -11.78 2.94
CA THR A 404 -7.64 -10.34 2.94
C THR A 404 -6.88 -9.96 4.21
N TRP A 405 -6.56 -8.69 4.38
CA TRP A 405 -5.86 -8.22 5.58
C TRP A 405 -6.68 -8.46 6.87
N ALA A 406 -5.97 -8.53 8.00
CA ALA A 406 -6.55 -9.01 9.27
C ALA A 406 -7.69 -8.12 9.80
N SER A 407 -7.70 -6.82 9.46
CA SER A 407 -8.75 -5.89 9.90
C SER A 407 -10.02 -5.96 9.06
N ALA A 408 -9.97 -6.56 7.85
CA ALA A 408 -11.13 -6.72 6.98
C ALA A 408 -11.20 -8.16 6.38
N PRO A 409 -11.28 -9.21 7.22
CA PRO A 409 -11.22 -10.59 6.78
C PRO A 409 -12.44 -10.99 5.92
N ASN A 410 -13.55 -10.25 6.01
CA ASN A 410 -14.79 -10.54 5.32
C ASN A 410 -15.01 -9.70 4.04
N SER A 411 -14.01 -8.88 3.64
CA SER A 411 -14.14 -7.97 2.49
C SER A 411 -14.12 -8.69 1.14
N GLY A 412 -13.58 -9.94 1.08
CA GLY A 412 -13.43 -10.68 -0.17
C GLY A 412 -14.74 -10.88 -0.94
N LEU A 413 -14.63 -10.83 -2.25
CA LEU A 413 -15.76 -10.93 -3.19
C LEU A 413 -16.08 -12.37 -3.62
N ILE A 414 -15.17 -13.32 -3.39
CA ILE A 414 -15.38 -14.75 -3.64
C ILE A 414 -15.30 -15.51 -2.32
N ARG A 415 -16.37 -16.21 -1.93
CA ARG A 415 -16.44 -17.02 -0.71
C ARG A 415 -16.55 -18.49 -1.08
N SER A 416 -15.62 -19.31 -0.58
CA SER A 416 -15.61 -20.76 -0.84
C SER A 416 -15.78 -21.13 -2.32
N GLY A 417 -15.08 -20.39 -3.20
CA GLY A 417 -15.14 -20.59 -4.64
C GLY A 417 -16.41 -20.05 -5.32
N THR A 418 -17.34 -19.43 -4.58
CA THR A 418 -18.58 -18.86 -5.11
C THR A 418 -18.53 -17.33 -5.05
N PRO A 419 -18.85 -16.62 -6.15
CA PRO A 419 -18.98 -15.17 -6.13
C PRO A 419 -20.07 -14.72 -5.17
N ARG A 420 -19.77 -13.69 -4.37
CA ARG A 420 -20.79 -13.02 -3.57
C ARG A 420 -21.64 -12.09 -4.47
N PRO A 421 -22.87 -11.75 -4.08
CA PRO A 421 -23.74 -10.86 -4.89
C PRO A 421 -23.09 -9.52 -5.25
N ALA A 422 -22.19 -8.99 -4.41
CA ALA A 422 -21.44 -7.78 -4.71
C ALA A 422 -20.50 -7.97 -5.92
N MET A 423 -19.86 -9.13 -6.06
CA MET A 423 -19.03 -9.43 -7.24
C MET A 423 -19.86 -9.45 -8.53
N THR A 424 -21.03 -10.10 -8.50
CA THR A 424 -21.95 -10.12 -9.66
C THR A 424 -22.36 -8.71 -10.05
N TYR A 425 -22.77 -7.90 -9.07
CA TYR A 425 -23.12 -6.51 -9.30
C TYR A 425 -21.98 -5.71 -9.93
N LEU A 426 -20.76 -5.81 -9.41
CA LEU A 426 -19.60 -5.10 -9.97
C LEU A 426 -19.34 -5.49 -11.42
N MET A 427 -19.42 -6.79 -11.74
CA MET A 427 -19.22 -7.26 -13.12
C MET A 427 -20.31 -6.75 -14.08
N GLU A 428 -21.57 -6.70 -13.63
CA GLU A 428 -22.66 -6.08 -14.37
C GLU A 428 -22.42 -4.60 -14.65
N GLN A 429 -21.99 -3.83 -13.62
CA GLN A 429 -21.68 -2.40 -13.78
C GLN A 429 -20.51 -2.15 -14.74
N LEU A 430 -19.55 -3.07 -14.80
CA LEU A 430 -18.37 -2.98 -15.65
C LEU A 430 -18.57 -3.60 -17.04
N GLY A 431 -19.76 -4.17 -17.32
CA GLY A 431 -20.02 -4.85 -18.60
C GLY A 431 -19.12 -6.07 -18.81
N ARG A 432 -18.73 -6.74 -17.73
CA ARG A 432 -17.83 -7.90 -17.75
C ARG A 432 -18.58 -9.22 -17.65
N PRO A 433 -17.96 -10.35 -18.01
CA PRO A 433 -18.58 -11.67 -17.88
C PRO A 433 -19.06 -11.92 -16.44
N ALA A 434 -20.14 -12.69 -16.31
CA ALA A 434 -20.59 -13.17 -15.01
C ALA A 434 -19.47 -13.97 -14.33
N PRO A 435 -19.23 -13.75 -13.03
CA PRO A 435 -18.10 -14.35 -12.32
C PRO A 435 -18.33 -15.83 -11.94
#